data_e28210817b3b67e4cd380af481bc9977
#
_entry.id   e28210817b3b67e4cd380af481bc9977
#
_cell.length_a   1.000
_cell.length_b   1.000
_cell.length_c   1.000
_cell.angle_alpha   90.00
_cell.angle_beta   90.00
_cell.angle_gamma   90.00
#
_symmetry.space_group_name_H-M   'P 1'
#
loop_
_entity.id
_entity.type
_entity.pdbx_description
1 polymer ?
#
loop_
_entity_poly.entity_id
_entity_poly.type
_entity_poly.pdbx_seq_one_letter_code
_entity_poly.pdbx_strand_id
1 'polypeptide(L)'
;MKKLLHVGCNKNTKENTIKYFDNSWSEVRLDINKDVNPDIIGSMTDLSNVEKNSYDAVFSSHSIEHLFAHEVEIALKEFHSVL
;
A
#
# COMPACT_ATOMS: atom_id res chain seq x y z
N MET A 1 -3.27 -17.97 0.10
CA MET A 1 -3.14 -16.88 1.08
C MET A 1 -3.50 -15.57 0.39
N LYS A 2 -4.28 -14.75 1.05
CA LYS A 2 -4.66 -13.44 0.51
C LYS A 2 -3.47 -12.49 0.55
N LYS A 3 -3.38 -11.60 -0.42
CA LYS A 3 -2.25 -10.70 -0.59
C LYS A 3 -2.67 -9.26 -0.34
N LEU A 4 -1.98 -8.59 0.58
CA LEU A 4 -2.23 -7.20 0.96
C LEU A 4 -1.08 -6.31 0.49
N LEU A 5 -1.42 -5.21 -0.19
CA LEU A 5 -0.46 -4.13 -0.45
C LEU A 5 -0.72 -3.02 0.57
N HIS A 6 0.25 -2.77 1.44
CA HIS A 6 0.19 -1.73 2.46
C HIS A 6 0.97 -0.51 1.95
N VAL A 7 0.26 0.47 1.41
CA VAL A 7 0.88 1.65 0.81
C VAL A 7 1.08 2.76 1.85
N GLY A 8 2.18 3.50 1.74
CA GLY A 8 2.51 4.53 2.71
C GLY A 8 2.64 3.95 4.10
N CYS A 9 3.25 2.78 4.20
CA CYS A 9 3.23 1.97 5.43
C CYS A 9 4.00 2.61 6.59
N ASN A 10 4.95 3.51 6.29
CA ASN A 10 5.83 4.04 7.32
C ASN A 10 6.46 2.88 8.11
N LYS A 11 6.59 2.96 9.41
CA LYS A 11 7.13 1.88 10.25
C LYS A 11 6.09 0.83 10.64
N ASN A 12 4.85 0.97 10.17
CA ASN A 12 3.76 0.08 10.53
C ASN A 12 3.74 -1.20 9.69
N THR A 13 3.25 -2.27 10.28
CA THR A 13 2.99 -3.53 9.61
C THR A 13 1.50 -3.87 9.74
N LYS A 14 1.07 -4.98 9.15
CA LYS A 14 -0.33 -5.40 9.26
C LYS A 14 -0.75 -5.65 10.72
N GLU A 15 0.18 -5.97 11.59
CA GLU A 15 -0.08 -6.15 13.03
C GLU A 15 -0.44 -4.84 13.73
N ASN A 16 -0.03 -3.69 13.15
CA ASN A 16 -0.36 -2.37 13.66
C ASN A 16 -1.62 -1.79 13.02
N THR A 17 -2.25 -2.54 12.13
CA THR A 17 -3.47 -2.14 11.45
C THR A 17 -4.70 -2.63 12.21
N ILE A 18 -5.83 -2.69 11.55
CA ILE A 18 -7.03 -3.29 12.13
C ILE A 18 -6.85 -4.81 12.18
N LYS A 19 -7.58 -5.46 13.08
CA LYS A 19 -7.52 -6.93 13.26
C LYS A 19 -7.95 -7.71 12.03
N TYR A 20 -8.39 -7.03 10.99
CA TYR A 20 -8.86 -7.65 9.77
C TYR A 20 -7.76 -8.43 9.04
N PHE A 21 -6.52 -7.91 9.08
CA PHE A 21 -5.40 -8.53 8.37
C PHE A 21 -4.60 -9.42 9.31
N ASP A 22 -5.13 -10.61 9.51
CA ASP A 22 -4.53 -11.64 10.37
C ASP A 22 -3.48 -12.48 9.61
N ASN A 23 -3.13 -13.64 10.16
CA ASN A 23 -2.12 -14.52 9.56
C ASN A 23 -2.55 -15.18 8.24
N SER A 24 -3.81 -15.03 7.83
CA SER A 24 -4.25 -15.48 6.50
C SER A 24 -3.86 -14.51 5.38
N TRP A 25 -3.30 -13.36 5.74
CA TRP A 25 -2.86 -12.33 4.81
C TRP A 25 -1.34 -12.28 4.71
N SER A 26 -0.82 -12.23 3.48
CA SER A 26 0.58 -11.94 3.19
C SER A 26 0.70 -10.46 2.87
N GLU A 27 1.55 -9.76 3.60
CA GLU A 27 1.72 -8.30 3.46
C GLU A 27 2.92 -7.96 2.59
N VAL A 28 2.71 -7.05 1.62
CA VAL A 28 3.78 -6.34 0.92
C VAL A 28 3.70 -4.88 1.31
N ARG A 29 4.77 -4.33 1.85
CA ARG A 29 4.83 -2.95 2.35
C ARG A 29 5.48 -2.05 1.32
N LEU A 30 4.87 -0.91 1.04
CA LEU A 30 5.36 0.07 0.07
C LEU A 30 5.44 1.45 0.73
N ASP A 31 6.58 2.12 0.56
CA ASP A 31 6.77 3.49 1.02
C ASP A 31 7.84 4.15 0.16
N ILE A 32 7.80 5.48 0.07
CA ILE A 32 8.85 6.25 -0.62
C ILE A 32 10.10 6.39 0.24
N ASN A 33 9.96 6.21 1.54
CA ASN A 33 11.06 6.34 2.51
C ASN A 33 11.75 4.99 2.72
N LYS A 34 12.95 4.83 2.19
CA LYS A 34 13.73 3.60 2.34
C LYS A 34 14.07 3.29 3.80
N ASP A 35 14.08 4.29 4.68
CA ASP A 35 14.49 4.11 6.08
C ASP A 35 13.46 3.36 6.92
N VAL A 36 12.25 3.15 6.40
CA VAL A 36 11.24 2.33 7.07
C VAL A 36 11.30 0.86 6.63
N ASN A 37 12.30 0.50 5.81
CA ASN A 37 12.51 -0.86 5.29
C ASN A 37 11.26 -1.44 4.60
N PRO A 38 10.69 -0.74 3.60
CA PRO A 38 9.57 -1.31 2.87
C PRO A 38 10.03 -2.43 1.94
N ASP A 39 9.12 -3.29 1.55
CA ASP A 39 9.41 -4.32 0.54
C ASP A 39 9.60 -3.70 -0.83
N ILE A 40 8.85 -2.63 -1.11
CA ILE A 40 8.93 -1.88 -2.36
C ILE A 40 9.10 -0.41 -2.02
N ILE A 41 10.12 0.22 -2.61
CA ILE A 41 10.30 1.68 -2.51
C ILE A 41 9.56 2.30 -3.68
N GLY A 42 8.53 3.09 -3.38
CA GLY A 42 7.73 3.72 -4.42
C GLY A 42 6.64 4.61 -3.88
N SER A 43 6.01 5.35 -4.78
CA SER A 43 4.91 6.25 -4.45
C SER A 43 3.57 5.58 -4.70
N MET A 44 2.57 5.87 -3.86
CA MET A 44 1.21 5.39 -4.08
C MET A 44 0.55 6.04 -5.31
N THR A 45 1.15 7.07 -5.86
CA THR A 45 0.68 7.70 -7.11
C THR A 45 1.35 7.11 -8.36
N ASP A 46 2.27 6.17 -8.17
CA ASP A 46 2.94 5.48 -9.27
C ASP A 46 3.29 4.05 -8.83
N LEU A 47 2.39 3.13 -9.11
CA LEU A 47 2.58 1.71 -8.80
C LEU A 47 3.05 0.90 -10.03
N SER A 48 3.77 1.55 -10.95
CA SER A 48 4.26 0.90 -12.17
C SER A 48 5.21 -0.26 -11.90
N ASN A 49 5.89 -0.24 -10.75
CA ASN A 49 6.78 -1.32 -10.31
C ASN A 49 6.07 -2.38 -9.45
N VAL A 50 4.76 -2.28 -9.31
CA VAL A 50 3.95 -3.25 -8.57
C VAL A 50 3.16 -4.09 -9.56
N GLU A 51 3.16 -5.41 -9.34
CA GLU A 51 2.47 -6.34 -10.22
C GLU A 51 0.97 -6.07 -10.25
N LYS A 52 0.42 -5.96 -11.46
CA LYS A 52 -1.02 -5.68 -11.66
C LYS A 52 -1.86 -6.90 -11.38
N ASN A 53 -3.09 -6.66 -10.90
CA ASN A 53 -4.08 -7.72 -10.65
C ASN A 53 -3.55 -8.82 -9.70
N SER A 54 -2.70 -8.44 -8.74
CA SER A 54 -1.99 -9.40 -7.90
C SER A 54 -2.36 -9.33 -6.42
N TYR A 55 -3.18 -8.35 -6.04
CA TYR A 55 -3.51 -8.11 -4.64
C TYR A 55 -4.99 -8.26 -4.36
N ASP A 56 -5.31 -8.79 -3.20
CA ASP A 56 -6.70 -8.95 -2.74
C ASP A 56 -7.20 -7.69 -2.02
N ALA A 57 -6.29 -6.88 -1.48
CA ALA A 57 -6.63 -5.63 -0.83
C ALA A 57 -5.46 -4.65 -0.89
N VAL A 58 -5.79 -3.36 -0.85
CA VAL A 58 -4.83 -2.27 -0.66
C VAL A 58 -5.26 -1.54 0.62
N PHE A 59 -4.32 -1.33 1.53
CA PHE A 59 -4.55 -0.62 2.78
C PHE A 59 -3.67 0.61 2.84
N SER A 60 -4.26 1.75 3.19
CA SER A 60 -3.56 3.01 3.42
C SER A 60 -4.09 3.64 4.70
N SER A 61 -3.20 4.03 5.60
CA SER A 61 -3.57 4.67 6.86
C SER A 61 -2.71 5.92 7.06
N HIS A 62 -3.36 7.05 7.30
CA HIS A 62 -2.69 8.33 7.58
C HIS A 62 -1.69 8.76 6.50
N SER A 63 -1.91 8.39 5.24
CA SER A 63 -1.00 8.71 4.15
C SER A 63 -1.68 9.41 2.98
N ILE A 64 -2.88 8.97 2.58
CA ILE A 64 -3.58 9.54 1.44
C ILE A 64 -3.97 11.01 1.66
N GLU A 65 -4.18 11.40 2.92
CA GLU A 65 -4.50 12.76 3.32
C GLU A 65 -3.35 13.75 3.10
N HIS A 66 -2.12 13.26 2.92
CA HIS A 66 -0.95 14.08 2.61
C HIS A 66 -0.84 14.39 1.12
N LEU A 67 -1.69 13.79 0.30
CA LEU A 67 -1.70 14.04 -1.15
C LEU A 67 -2.52 15.28 -1.47
N PHE A 68 -2.13 15.97 -2.55
CA PHE A 68 -3.00 16.99 -3.13
C PHE A 68 -4.24 16.32 -3.73
N ALA A 69 -5.34 17.08 -3.88
CA ALA A 69 -6.62 16.52 -4.34
C ALA A 69 -6.49 15.74 -5.66
N HIS A 70 -5.73 16.27 -6.62
CA HIS A 70 -5.54 15.59 -7.91
C HIS A 70 -4.72 14.30 -7.79
N GLU A 71 -3.84 14.23 -6.79
CA GLU A 71 -3.05 13.02 -6.53
C GLU A 71 -3.87 11.90 -5.91
N VAL A 72 -4.89 12.23 -5.12
CA VAL A 72 -5.79 11.24 -4.54
C VAL A 72 -6.48 10.44 -5.64
N GLU A 73 -6.96 11.10 -6.67
CA GLU A 73 -7.59 10.42 -7.81
C GLU A 73 -6.61 9.48 -8.52
N ILE A 74 -5.37 9.95 -8.72
CA ILE A 74 -4.32 9.13 -9.33
C ILE A 74 -4.04 7.91 -8.47
N ALA A 75 -3.89 8.10 -7.15
CA ALA A 75 -3.61 7.00 -6.22
C ALA A 75 -4.73 5.95 -6.25
N LEU A 76 -5.99 6.36 -6.27
CA LEU A 76 -7.12 5.43 -6.32
C LEU A 76 -7.12 4.61 -7.61
N LYS A 77 -6.77 5.21 -8.73
CA LYS A 77 -6.64 4.50 -10.01
C LYS A 77 -5.49 3.49 -9.96
N GLU A 78 -4.37 3.88 -9.35
CA GLU A 78 -3.23 2.99 -9.17
C GLU A 78 -3.58 1.81 -8.26
N PHE A 79 -4.30 2.04 -7.17
CA PHE A 79 -4.75 0.96 -6.29
C PHE A 79 -5.64 -0.02 -7.06
N HIS A 80 -6.55 0.48 -7.87
CA HIS A 80 -7.42 -0.36 -8.68
C HIS A 80 -6.62 -1.23 -9.66
N SER A 81 -5.53 -0.71 -10.21
CA SER A 81 -4.72 -1.44 -11.20
C SER A 81 -4.03 -2.67 -10.62
N VAL A 82 -3.71 -2.67 -9.32
CA VAL A 82 -3.03 -3.81 -8.67
C VAL A 82 -4.01 -4.80 -8.04
N LEU A 83 -5.24 -4.39 -7.86
CA LEU A 83 -6.32 -5.26 -7.42
C LEU A 83 -6.83 -6.10 -8.60
#